data_f3761f246512d86d27e8cbaeef3a8c62
#
_entry.id   f3761f246512d86d27e8cbaeef3a8c62
#
_cell.length_a   1.000
_cell.length_b   1.000
_cell.length_c   1.000
_cell.angle_alpha   90.00
_cell.angle_beta   90.00
_cell.angle_gamma   90.00
#
_symmetry.space_group_name_H-M   'P 1'
#
loop_
_entity.id
_entity.type
_entity.pdbx_description
1 polymer ?
#
loop_
_entity_poly.entity_id
_entity_poly.type
_entity_poly.pdbx_seq_one_letter_code
_entity_poly.pdbx_strand_id
1 'polypeptide(L)'
;VSFVTRSHVSDVSISPANLTDGTRLMMWHGKYVNVTIDDLGKEGNIIDHICFNNGAVKEVVKTSSGYIYVISEMIKTPTSLYDYINELGDDYSLFKQMVLEAGTREFDRENSKAIGINEQGNTVYDSVFIYRNTFFESVGFDMNSESLTATMLVFSDEVMEEALKDAHDRLERWQMERSDSIMRKWVLKTSFFDKEYSAAQLSSTATEDLTSIFSTQWRPSAHVVDVDNPIKLSNGVVYNVKKLHMPNNVLMYRLKDVFYYYENCTAEEKEKYFKGINLNFKSCDTEVSAWTPWQGVWPLHENRVLRYDKPSTVDDTE
;
A
#
# COMPACT_ATOMS: atom_id res chain seq x y z
N VAL A 1 29.20 -3.85 8.71
CA VAL A 1 30.20 -4.17 7.66
C VAL A 1 29.60 -5.04 6.58
N SER A 2 28.86 -6.10 6.92
CA SER A 2 28.34 -7.04 5.89
C SER A 2 27.31 -6.42 4.92
N PHE A 3 26.45 -5.52 5.38
CA PHE A 3 25.46 -4.86 4.53
C PHE A 3 26.12 -3.93 3.49
N VAL A 4 27.04 -3.06 3.93
CA VAL A 4 27.77 -2.16 3.04
C VAL A 4 28.57 -2.95 1.99
N THR A 5 29.20 -4.05 2.38
CA THR A 5 29.92 -4.89 1.43
C THR A 5 28.97 -5.49 0.39
N ARG A 6 27.83 -6.04 0.82
CA ARG A 6 26.84 -6.63 -0.08
C ARG A 6 26.19 -5.61 -1.01
N SER A 7 26.09 -4.35 -0.62
CA SER A 7 25.55 -3.29 -1.48
C SER A 7 26.50 -2.87 -2.61
N HIS A 8 27.76 -3.31 -2.58
CA HIS A 8 28.78 -2.98 -3.57
C HIS A 8 29.26 -4.20 -4.38
N VAL A 9 28.63 -5.35 -4.24
CA VAL A 9 28.96 -6.58 -4.98
C VAL A 9 27.75 -7.08 -5.76
N SER A 10 27.98 -7.39 -7.04
CA SER A 10 27.00 -8.02 -7.94
C SER A 10 27.58 -9.30 -8.51
N ASP A 11 26.73 -10.30 -8.77
CA ASP A 11 27.10 -11.54 -9.48
C ASP A 11 27.27 -11.32 -10.98
N VAL A 12 26.82 -10.16 -11.49
CA VAL A 12 26.89 -9.84 -12.91
C VAL A 12 28.17 -9.10 -13.23
N SER A 13 29.00 -9.72 -14.07
CA SER A 13 30.22 -9.08 -14.59
C SER A 13 29.92 -8.32 -15.87
N ILE A 14 29.91 -7.00 -15.82
CA ILE A 14 29.65 -6.12 -16.97
C ILE A 14 30.87 -5.24 -17.22
N SER A 15 31.34 -5.19 -18.47
CA SER A 15 32.37 -4.24 -18.89
C SER A 15 31.81 -2.83 -19.05
N PRO A 16 32.62 -1.77 -18.92
CA PRO A 16 32.16 -0.40 -19.15
C PRO A 16 31.52 -0.19 -20.52
N ALA A 17 32.02 -0.87 -21.54
CA ALA A 17 31.48 -0.77 -22.91
C ALA A 17 30.08 -1.39 -23.08
N ASN A 18 29.66 -2.25 -22.16
CA ASN A 18 28.37 -2.93 -22.20
C ASN A 18 27.36 -2.33 -21.20
N LEU A 19 27.77 -1.35 -20.42
CA LEU A 19 26.84 -0.58 -19.60
C LEU A 19 26.03 0.37 -20.48
N THR A 20 24.74 0.44 -20.22
CA THR A 20 23.84 1.38 -20.88
C THR A 20 23.16 2.24 -19.83
N ASP A 21 22.78 3.45 -20.21
CA ASP A 21 21.98 4.31 -19.34
C ASP A 21 20.67 3.63 -18.94
N GLY A 22 20.31 3.73 -17.65
CA GLY A 22 19.14 3.05 -17.09
C GLY A 22 19.35 1.56 -16.75
N THR A 23 20.57 1.01 -16.95
CA THR A 23 20.87 -0.37 -16.50
C THR A 23 20.66 -0.49 -14.99
N ARG A 24 19.98 -1.57 -14.56
CA ARG A 24 19.77 -1.89 -13.14
C ARG A 24 20.58 -3.13 -12.79
N LEU A 25 21.46 -3.01 -11.82
CA LEU A 25 22.30 -4.10 -11.34
C LEU A 25 21.80 -4.61 -10.00
N MET A 26 21.46 -5.89 -9.94
CA MET A 26 21.13 -6.54 -8.68
C MET A 26 22.41 -6.75 -7.86
N MET A 27 22.40 -6.23 -6.64
CA MET A 27 23.49 -6.35 -5.70
C MET A 27 23.23 -7.47 -4.69
N TRP A 28 24.26 -7.97 -4.03
CA TRP A 28 24.16 -9.10 -3.07
C TRP A 28 23.25 -8.84 -1.86
N HIS A 29 22.92 -7.60 -1.59
CA HIS A 29 21.96 -7.27 -0.53
C HIS A 29 20.49 -7.32 -0.99
N GLY A 30 20.24 -7.69 -2.27
CA GLY A 30 18.90 -7.87 -2.82
C GLY A 30 18.26 -6.62 -3.42
N LYS A 31 18.95 -5.47 -3.43
CA LYS A 31 18.44 -4.23 -4.03
C LYS A 31 19.17 -3.88 -5.32
N TYR A 32 18.51 -3.12 -6.18
CA TYR A 32 19.09 -2.65 -7.44
C TYR A 32 19.90 -1.37 -7.24
N VAL A 33 20.99 -1.29 -8.01
CA VAL A 33 21.75 -0.06 -8.24
C VAL A 33 21.47 0.37 -9.68
N ASN A 34 21.11 1.62 -9.87
CA ASN A 34 20.85 2.17 -11.20
C ASN A 34 22.16 2.72 -11.75
N VAL A 35 22.40 2.41 -13.02
CA VAL A 35 23.51 2.99 -13.81
C VAL A 35 22.95 4.17 -14.56
N THR A 36 23.56 5.33 -14.42
CA THR A 36 23.32 6.49 -15.30
C THR A 36 24.59 6.81 -16.04
N ILE A 37 24.42 7.18 -17.32
CA ILE A 37 25.53 7.59 -18.18
C ILE A 37 25.19 8.98 -18.69
N ASP A 38 25.84 9.97 -18.11
CA ASP A 38 25.65 11.35 -18.50
C ASP A 38 26.37 11.64 -19.84
N ASP A 39 25.79 12.50 -20.65
CA ASP A 39 26.41 13.01 -21.88
C ASP A 39 26.77 11.95 -22.97
N LEU A 40 25.87 11.00 -23.22
CA LEU A 40 25.97 10.09 -24.35
C LEU A 40 26.21 10.89 -25.68
N GLY A 41 27.47 10.91 -26.13
CA GLY A 41 27.84 11.54 -27.41
C GLY A 41 28.88 12.67 -27.31
N LYS A 42 29.35 13.04 -26.09
CA LYS A 42 30.52 13.95 -25.97
C LYS A 42 31.85 13.22 -26.12
N GLU A 43 32.84 13.94 -26.63
CA GLU A 43 34.21 13.45 -26.67
C GLU A 43 34.77 13.25 -25.26
N GLY A 44 35.15 12.01 -24.94
CA GLY A 44 35.72 11.67 -23.63
C GLY A 44 35.75 10.14 -23.39
N ASN A 45 36.34 9.76 -22.28
CA ASN A 45 36.32 8.36 -21.86
C ASN A 45 34.94 8.06 -21.23
N ILE A 46 34.21 7.05 -21.73
CA ILE A 46 32.91 6.65 -21.22
C ILE A 46 32.90 6.42 -19.69
N ILE A 47 34.04 6.05 -19.13
CA ILE A 47 34.21 5.80 -17.69
C ILE A 47 33.89 7.05 -16.87
N ASP A 48 34.27 8.23 -17.33
CA ASP A 48 34.10 9.49 -16.60
C ASP A 48 32.62 9.94 -16.52
N HIS A 49 31.75 9.31 -17.32
CA HIS A 49 30.33 9.61 -17.40
C HIS A 49 29.43 8.59 -16.71
N ILE A 50 30.03 7.50 -16.18
CA ILE A 50 29.25 6.43 -15.52
C ILE A 50 29.06 6.77 -14.05
N CYS A 51 27.79 6.69 -13.58
CA CYS A 51 27.44 6.76 -12.17
C CYS A 51 26.62 5.54 -11.75
N PHE A 52 26.91 5.04 -10.56
CA PHE A 52 26.13 4.02 -9.85
C PHE A 52 25.35 4.71 -8.74
N ASN A 53 24.06 4.97 -8.94
CA ASN A 53 23.26 5.86 -8.10
C ASN A 53 23.94 7.24 -7.94
N ASN A 54 24.53 7.48 -6.75
CA ASN A 54 25.25 8.73 -6.41
C ASN A 54 26.77 8.64 -6.62
N GLY A 55 27.30 7.44 -6.86
CA GLY A 55 28.74 7.19 -6.93
C GLY A 55 29.28 7.29 -8.38
N ALA A 56 29.94 8.40 -8.74
CA ALA A 56 30.59 8.53 -10.01
C ALA A 56 31.82 7.61 -10.11
N VAL A 57 31.97 6.94 -11.27
CA VAL A 57 33.13 6.06 -11.53
C VAL A 57 34.36 6.91 -11.79
N LYS A 58 35.46 6.56 -11.12
CA LYS A 58 36.77 7.20 -11.28
C LYS A 58 37.76 6.34 -12.05
N GLU A 59 37.69 5.04 -11.85
CA GLU A 59 38.56 4.06 -12.45
C GLU A 59 37.88 2.71 -12.57
N VAL A 60 38.29 1.96 -13.60
CA VAL A 60 37.80 0.58 -13.79
C VAL A 60 39.00 -0.35 -13.93
N VAL A 61 39.07 -1.34 -13.05
CA VAL A 61 40.10 -2.36 -13.05
C VAL A 61 39.52 -3.68 -13.53
N LYS A 62 40.06 -4.20 -14.64
CA LYS A 62 39.72 -5.53 -15.12
C LYS A 62 40.47 -6.58 -14.32
N THR A 63 39.75 -7.57 -13.83
CA THR A 63 40.30 -8.73 -13.11
C THR A 63 40.11 -10.01 -13.91
N SER A 64 40.60 -11.13 -13.41
CA SER A 64 40.40 -12.44 -14.04
C SER A 64 38.94 -12.92 -14.03
N SER A 65 38.12 -12.44 -13.08
CA SER A 65 36.73 -12.87 -12.86
C SER A 65 35.68 -11.76 -13.05
N GLY A 66 36.11 -10.53 -13.36
CA GLY A 66 35.15 -9.44 -13.52
C GLY A 66 35.79 -8.06 -13.59
N TYR A 67 35.05 -7.06 -13.15
CA TYR A 67 35.46 -5.67 -13.13
C TYR A 67 35.31 -5.08 -11.73
N ILE A 68 36.25 -4.25 -11.33
CA ILE A 68 36.18 -3.43 -10.12
C ILE A 68 35.99 -2.00 -10.58
N TYR A 69 34.90 -1.38 -10.18
CA TYR A 69 34.61 0.02 -10.42
C TYR A 69 34.97 0.82 -9.16
N VAL A 70 35.97 1.68 -9.26
CA VAL A 70 36.33 2.62 -8.20
C VAL A 70 35.39 3.81 -8.30
N ILE A 71 34.62 4.04 -7.26
CA ILE A 71 33.58 5.09 -7.22
C ILE A 71 33.97 6.23 -6.29
N SER A 72 33.38 7.41 -6.54
CA SER A 72 33.69 8.65 -5.80
C SER A 72 33.25 8.59 -4.34
N GLU A 73 32.15 7.91 -4.07
CA GLU A 73 31.54 7.79 -2.74
C GLU A 73 30.79 6.47 -2.63
N MET A 74 30.45 6.11 -1.40
CA MET A 74 29.67 4.90 -1.12
C MET A 74 28.28 4.97 -1.77
N ILE A 75 27.86 3.89 -2.43
CA ILE A 75 26.53 3.78 -3.03
C ILE A 75 25.48 3.90 -1.94
N LYS A 76 24.61 4.88 -2.06
CA LYS A 76 23.43 5.00 -1.23
C LYS A 76 22.39 4.01 -1.74
N THR A 77 21.98 3.12 -0.89
CA THR A 77 20.92 2.14 -1.22
C THR A 77 19.57 2.86 -1.17
N PRO A 78 18.78 2.82 -2.25
CA PRO A 78 17.45 3.40 -2.20
C PRO A 78 16.59 2.69 -1.15
N THR A 79 15.78 3.47 -0.46
CA THR A 79 14.81 3.00 0.54
C THR A 79 13.69 2.25 -0.18
N SER A 80 13.26 1.09 0.34
CA SER A 80 12.07 0.38 -0.14
C SER A 80 10.80 0.96 0.48
N LEU A 81 9.63 0.56 -0.01
CA LEU A 81 8.34 0.92 0.60
C LEU A 81 8.30 0.55 2.09
N TYR A 82 8.76 -0.65 2.43
CA TYR A 82 8.81 -1.11 3.81
C TYR A 82 9.75 -0.27 4.69
N ASP A 83 10.96 -0.01 4.19
CA ASP A 83 11.92 0.82 4.92
C ASP A 83 11.35 2.24 5.14
N TYR A 84 10.77 2.83 4.09
CA TYR A 84 10.14 4.15 4.16
C TYR A 84 9.03 4.23 5.20
N ILE A 85 8.15 3.22 5.26
CA ILE A 85 7.09 3.15 6.28
C ILE A 85 7.69 3.11 7.69
N ASN A 86 8.77 2.35 7.89
CA ASN A 86 9.44 2.30 9.19
C ASN A 86 10.13 3.61 9.58
N GLU A 87 10.57 4.40 8.59
CA GLU A 87 11.21 5.70 8.76
C GLU A 87 10.24 6.87 8.89
N LEU A 88 8.93 6.66 8.66
CA LEU A 88 7.92 7.69 8.84
C LEU A 88 7.97 8.28 10.24
N GLY A 89 7.95 9.61 10.30
CA GLY A 89 7.96 10.39 11.55
C GLY A 89 6.64 10.35 12.30
N ASP A 90 6.63 11.04 13.43
CA ASP A 90 5.50 11.07 14.37
C ASP A 90 4.22 11.64 13.74
N ASP A 91 4.33 12.52 12.75
CA ASP A 91 3.19 13.11 12.03
C ASP A 91 2.41 12.09 11.18
N TYR A 92 2.91 10.86 11.05
CA TYR A 92 2.33 9.74 10.29
C TYR A 92 2.12 8.51 11.15
N SER A 93 2.02 8.68 12.47
CA SER A 93 2.00 7.59 13.43
C SER A 93 0.80 6.66 13.23
N LEU A 94 -0.37 7.19 12.93
CA LEU A 94 -1.59 6.42 12.67
C LEU A 94 -1.44 5.57 11.40
N PHE A 95 -0.95 6.16 10.32
CA PHE A 95 -0.75 5.45 9.06
C PHE A 95 0.27 4.32 9.24
N LYS A 96 1.41 4.63 9.84
CA LYS A 96 2.47 3.66 10.16
C LYS A 96 1.94 2.50 11.01
N GLN A 97 1.20 2.80 12.07
CA GLN A 97 0.59 1.79 12.93
C GLN A 97 -0.35 0.89 12.15
N MET A 98 -1.26 1.44 11.35
CA MET A 98 -2.22 0.66 10.56
C MET A 98 -1.54 -0.29 9.58
N VAL A 99 -0.46 0.15 8.92
CA VAL A 99 0.29 -0.70 7.98
C VAL A 99 1.00 -1.83 8.71
N LEU A 100 1.59 -1.55 9.87
CA LEU A 100 2.43 -2.50 10.60
C LEU A 100 1.65 -3.41 11.55
N GLU A 101 0.40 -3.08 11.89
CA GLU A 101 -0.40 -3.79 12.90
C GLU A 101 -0.61 -5.28 12.58
N ALA A 102 -0.80 -5.62 11.30
CA ALA A 102 -0.92 -7.00 10.85
C ALA A 102 0.44 -7.67 10.55
N GLY A 103 1.53 -6.98 10.88
CA GLY A 103 2.87 -7.45 10.63
C GLY A 103 3.42 -8.31 11.76
N THR A 104 4.08 -9.40 11.39
CA THR A 104 4.82 -10.26 12.32
C THR A 104 6.28 -10.30 11.90
N ARG A 105 7.16 -10.38 12.90
CA ARG A 105 8.59 -10.54 12.68
C ARG A 105 8.98 -11.96 13.05
N GLU A 106 9.25 -12.78 12.03
CA GLU A 106 9.59 -14.18 12.20
C GLU A 106 11.11 -14.38 12.12
N PHE A 107 11.63 -15.24 12.99
CA PHE A 107 13.05 -15.61 12.95
C PHE A 107 13.32 -16.53 11.75
N ASP A 108 14.16 -16.05 10.83
CA ASP A 108 14.61 -16.82 9.68
C ASP A 108 15.78 -17.73 10.05
N ARG A 109 15.46 -18.98 10.35
CA ARG A 109 16.45 -19.96 10.75
C ARG A 109 17.39 -20.36 9.59
N GLU A 110 16.91 -20.34 8.37
CA GLU A 110 17.67 -20.76 7.19
C GLU A 110 18.78 -19.76 6.85
N ASN A 111 18.47 -18.48 6.96
CA ASN A 111 19.41 -17.41 6.68
C ASN A 111 20.18 -16.92 7.93
N SER A 112 19.80 -17.38 9.13
CA SER A 112 20.49 -17.06 10.37
C SER A 112 21.69 -17.95 10.59
N LYS A 113 22.83 -17.34 10.91
CA LYS A 113 24.09 -18.05 11.15
C LYS A 113 24.30 -18.30 12.64
N ALA A 114 24.53 -19.56 13.02
CA ALA A 114 24.93 -19.89 14.39
C ALA A 114 26.33 -19.31 14.68
N ILE A 115 26.45 -18.50 15.73
CA ILE A 115 27.69 -17.83 16.13
C ILE A 115 28.27 -18.38 17.43
N GLY A 116 27.54 -19.22 18.16
CA GLY A 116 28.01 -19.81 19.39
C GLY A 116 26.92 -20.50 20.22
N ILE A 117 27.29 -20.87 21.42
CA ILE A 117 26.38 -21.42 22.43
C ILE A 117 26.48 -20.53 23.66
N ASN A 118 25.36 -20.14 24.25
CA ASN A 118 25.33 -19.35 25.48
C ASN A 118 25.61 -20.21 26.73
N GLU A 119 25.75 -19.58 27.88
CA GLU A 119 26.01 -20.24 29.16
C GLU A 119 24.90 -21.25 29.56
N GLN A 120 23.70 -21.12 29.01
CA GLN A 120 22.55 -22.01 29.25
C GLN A 120 22.48 -23.15 28.22
N GLY A 121 23.45 -23.30 27.32
CA GLY A 121 23.50 -24.36 26.33
C GLY A 121 22.66 -24.09 25.05
N ASN A 122 22.09 -22.89 24.89
CA ASN A 122 21.29 -22.54 23.73
C ASN A 122 22.18 -21.97 22.61
N THR A 123 21.89 -22.36 21.38
CA THR A 123 22.58 -21.79 20.21
C THR A 123 22.25 -20.32 20.04
N VAL A 124 23.30 -19.50 19.94
CA VAL A 124 23.19 -18.08 19.63
C VAL A 124 23.34 -17.90 18.13
N TYR A 125 22.46 -17.09 17.54
CA TYR A 125 22.46 -16.81 16.11
C TYR A 125 22.80 -15.34 15.84
N ASP A 126 23.52 -15.09 14.75
CA ASP A 126 23.46 -13.81 14.03
C ASP A 126 22.12 -13.82 13.30
N SER A 127 21.10 -13.26 13.98
CA SER A 127 19.70 -13.53 13.68
C SER A 127 19.23 -12.69 12.50
N VAL A 128 18.74 -13.35 11.48
CA VAL A 128 17.97 -12.75 10.39
C VAL A 128 16.49 -12.89 10.72
N PHE A 129 15.73 -11.85 10.44
CA PHE A 129 14.29 -11.87 10.63
C PHE A 129 13.59 -11.55 9.32
N ILE A 130 12.52 -12.27 9.04
CA ILE A 130 11.60 -12.00 7.94
C ILE A 130 10.42 -11.22 8.52
N TYR A 131 10.09 -10.12 7.90
CA TYR A 131 8.85 -9.40 8.17
C TYR A 131 7.75 -9.97 7.27
N ARG A 132 6.64 -10.38 7.88
CA ARG A 132 5.45 -10.84 7.19
C ARG A 132 4.26 -9.99 7.58
N ASN A 133 3.45 -9.64 6.62
CA ASN A 133 2.22 -8.90 6.86
C ASN A 133 1.05 -9.61 6.19
N THR A 134 0.26 -10.30 6.99
CA THR A 134 -0.84 -11.16 6.51
C THR A 134 -1.90 -10.38 5.72
N PHE A 135 -2.10 -9.10 6.04
CA PHE A 135 -3.04 -8.24 5.31
C PHE A 135 -2.59 -8.04 3.86
N PHE A 136 -1.32 -7.75 3.62
CA PHE A 136 -0.77 -7.57 2.28
C PHE A 136 -0.49 -8.90 1.58
N GLU A 137 -0.11 -9.93 2.30
CA GLU A 137 0.08 -11.27 1.74
C GLU A 137 -1.21 -11.83 1.13
N SER A 138 -2.37 -11.49 1.69
CA SER A 138 -3.68 -11.91 1.17
C SER A 138 -3.94 -11.46 -0.28
N VAL A 139 -3.27 -10.40 -0.73
CA VAL A 139 -3.34 -9.86 -2.10
C VAL A 139 -2.03 -10.05 -2.88
N GLY A 140 -1.07 -10.81 -2.35
CA GLY A 140 0.20 -11.08 -2.99
C GLY A 140 1.14 -9.88 -3.09
N PHE A 141 0.99 -8.89 -2.21
CA PHE A 141 1.78 -7.66 -2.21
C PHE A 141 2.88 -7.72 -1.15
N ASP A 142 4.13 -7.78 -1.58
CA ASP A 142 5.30 -7.76 -0.70
C ASP A 142 6.04 -6.41 -0.80
N MET A 143 5.90 -5.59 0.23
CA MET A 143 6.54 -4.26 0.32
C MET A 143 8.06 -4.30 0.34
N ASN A 144 8.67 -5.47 0.63
CA ASN A 144 10.11 -5.66 0.60
C ASN A 144 10.62 -6.06 -0.79
N SER A 145 9.73 -6.50 -1.67
CA SER A 145 10.11 -7.00 -2.99
C SER A 145 10.64 -5.90 -3.89
N GLU A 146 11.87 -6.01 -4.32
CA GLU A 146 12.49 -5.09 -5.29
C GLU A 146 12.00 -5.27 -6.73
N SER A 147 11.25 -6.34 -7.00
CA SER A 147 10.57 -6.53 -8.30
C SER A 147 9.26 -5.76 -8.40
N LEU A 148 8.79 -5.22 -7.29
CA LEU A 148 7.57 -4.44 -7.23
C LEU A 148 7.77 -3.07 -7.91
N THR A 149 6.74 -2.59 -8.57
CA THR A 149 6.65 -1.22 -9.06
C THR A 149 5.32 -0.66 -8.58
N ALA A 150 5.33 0.04 -7.46
CA ALA A 150 4.13 0.42 -6.75
C ALA A 150 3.96 1.93 -6.58
N THR A 151 2.74 2.35 -6.36
CA THR A 151 2.42 3.69 -5.84
C THR A 151 1.85 3.54 -4.44
N MET A 152 2.35 4.33 -3.50
CA MET A 152 1.81 4.45 -2.16
C MET A 152 1.34 5.86 -1.88
N LEU A 153 0.12 5.98 -1.38
CA LEU A 153 -0.44 7.24 -0.87
C LEU A 153 -0.30 7.25 0.65
N VAL A 154 0.33 8.29 1.18
CA VAL A 154 0.58 8.44 2.63
C VAL A 154 -0.22 9.60 3.16
N PHE A 155 -0.77 9.43 4.35
CA PHE A 155 -1.65 10.38 5.03
C PHE A 155 -1.02 10.78 6.36
N SER A 156 -0.90 12.09 6.59
CA SER A 156 -0.56 12.57 7.93
C SER A 156 -1.70 12.33 8.91
N ASP A 157 -1.37 12.28 10.20
CA ASP A 157 -2.36 12.11 11.26
C ASP A 157 -3.42 13.22 11.21
N GLU A 158 -3.01 14.47 10.93
CA GLU A 158 -3.90 15.60 10.75
C GLU A 158 -4.92 15.36 9.61
N VAL A 159 -4.45 14.94 8.44
CA VAL A 159 -5.32 14.66 7.28
C VAL A 159 -6.29 13.51 7.58
N MET A 160 -5.84 12.50 8.30
CA MET A 160 -6.69 11.38 8.70
C MET A 160 -7.74 11.80 9.71
N GLU A 161 -7.37 12.58 10.72
CA GLU A 161 -8.29 13.07 11.74
C GLU A 161 -9.34 14.01 11.16
N GLU A 162 -8.95 14.92 10.27
CA GLU A 162 -9.89 15.78 9.54
C GLU A 162 -10.89 14.97 8.71
N ALA A 163 -10.41 13.96 7.97
CA ALA A 163 -11.26 13.11 7.14
C ALA A 163 -12.23 12.25 7.97
N LEU A 164 -11.77 11.72 9.11
CA LEU A 164 -12.61 10.99 10.05
C LEU A 164 -13.70 11.91 10.64
N LYS A 165 -13.31 13.10 11.07
CA LYS A 165 -14.23 14.08 11.63
C LYS A 165 -15.30 14.49 10.60
N ASP A 166 -14.90 14.85 9.37
CA ASP A 166 -15.84 15.20 8.28
C ASP A 166 -16.82 14.04 8.01
N ALA A 167 -16.33 12.81 8.00
CA ALA A 167 -17.18 11.63 7.80
C ALA A 167 -18.14 11.43 8.98
N HIS A 168 -17.68 11.61 10.22
CA HIS A 168 -18.54 11.55 11.41
C HIS A 168 -19.63 12.61 11.38
N ASP A 169 -19.28 13.86 11.13
CA ASP A 169 -20.23 14.97 11.08
C ASP A 169 -21.34 14.71 10.04
N ARG A 170 -21.01 14.11 8.90
CA ARG A 170 -21.98 13.73 7.87
C ARG A 170 -22.85 12.53 8.25
N LEU A 171 -22.33 11.61 9.06
CA LEU A 171 -22.91 10.30 9.35
C LEU A 171 -23.43 10.17 10.79
N GLU A 172 -23.26 11.20 11.63
CA GLU A 172 -23.65 11.21 13.05
C GLU A 172 -25.10 10.73 13.26
N ARG A 173 -26.01 11.20 12.42
CA ARG A 173 -27.42 10.81 12.47
C ARG A 173 -27.67 9.29 12.36
N TRP A 174 -26.69 8.52 11.85
CA TRP A 174 -26.81 7.09 11.66
C TRP A 174 -26.34 6.27 12.85
N GLN A 175 -25.69 6.91 13.84
CA GLN A 175 -25.19 6.27 15.07
C GLN A 175 -24.51 4.92 14.79
N MET A 176 -23.58 4.89 13.85
CA MET A 176 -22.92 3.67 13.42
C MET A 176 -21.83 3.28 14.42
N GLU A 177 -21.93 2.09 14.97
CA GLU A 177 -20.87 1.52 15.79
C GLU A 177 -19.63 1.16 14.94
N ARG A 178 -18.46 1.22 15.55
CA ARG A 178 -17.17 0.82 14.93
C ARG A 178 -16.83 1.55 13.62
N SER A 179 -17.43 2.70 13.37
CA SER A 179 -17.21 3.47 12.15
C SER A 179 -15.74 3.83 11.93
N ASP A 180 -14.99 4.19 12.97
CA ASP A 180 -13.56 4.55 12.89
C ASP A 180 -12.71 3.39 12.37
N SER A 181 -12.93 2.20 12.88
CA SER A 181 -12.19 1.01 12.44
C SER A 181 -12.43 0.72 10.96
N ILE A 182 -13.68 0.81 10.50
CA ILE A 182 -14.05 0.61 9.09
C ILE A 182 -13.42 1.69 8.22
N MET A 183 -13.49 2.95 8.65
CA MET A 183 -12.94 4.08 7.91
C MET A 183 -11.41 4.00 7.79
N ARG A 184 -10.71 3.67 8.89
CA ARG A 184 -9.25 3.47 8.87
C ARG A 184 -8.85 2.31 7.96
N LYS A 185 -9.57 1.19 8.00
CA LYS A 185 -9.35 0.06 7.10
C LYS A 185 -9.55 0.44 5.63
N TRP A 186 -10.54 1.29 5.34
CA TRP A 186 -10.74 1.81 3.99
C TRP A 186 -9.55 2.67 3.54
N VAL A 187 -9.05 3.58 4.38
CA VAL A 187 -7.86 4.38 4.09
C VAL A 187 -6.69 3.47 3.73
N LEU A 188 -6.43 2.46 4.56
CA LEU A 188 -5.35 1.51 4.29
C LEU A 188 -5.54 0.78 2.96
N LYS A 189 -6.77 0.33 2.67
CA LYS A 189 -7.08 -0.37 1.41
C LYS A 189 -6.93 0.50 0.17
N THR A 190 -7.08 1.82 0.27
CA THR A 190 -6.95 2.75 -0.86
C THR A 190 -5.55 3.32 -1.04
N SER A 191 -4.61 2.97 -0.16
CA SER A 191 -3.28 3.58 -0.11
C SER A 191 -2.26 2.94 -1.04
N PHE A 192 -2.48 1.70 -1.50
CA PHE A 192 -1.48 0.92 -2.21
C PHE A 192 -1.95 0.49 -3.60
N PHE A 193 -1.07 0.64 -4.57
CA PHE A 193 -1.32 0.29 -5.96
C PHE A 193 -0.13 -0.51 -6.53
N ASP A 194 -0.41 -1.47 -7.39
CA ASP A 194 0.57 -2.36 -8.04
C ASP A 194 1.23 -1.76 -9.29
N LYS A 195 1.04 -0.46 -9.48
CA LYS A 195 1.57 0.30 -10.63
C LYS A 195 2.14 1.63 -10.18
N GLU A 196 3.13 2.13 -10.89
CA GLU A 196 3.59 3.51 -10.73
C GLU A 196 2.65 4.46 -11.47
N TYR A 197 1.91 5.27 -10.73
CA TYR A 197 1.04 6.28 -11.28
C TYR A 197 1.78 7.62 -11.41
N SER A 198 1.54 8.28 -12.53
CA SER A 198 2.08 9.61 -12.79
C SER A 198 1.34 10.70 -12.02
N ALA A 199 1.98 11.85 -11.84
CA ALA A 199 1.38 13.05 -11.25
C ALA A 199 0.02 13.41 -11.89
N ALA A 200 -0.09 13.29 -13.22
CA ALA A 200 -1.32 13.61 -13.94
C ALA A 200 -2.49 12.67 -13.58
N GLN A 201 -2.21 11.39 -13.35
CA GLN A 201 -3.23 10.39 -12.98
C GLN A 201 -3.71 10.55 -11.52
N LEU A 202 -2.88 11.10 -10.65
CA LEU A 202 -3.20 11.35 -9.24
C LEU A 202 -3.72 12.77 -8.99
N SER A 203 -3.62 13.64 -9.97
CA SER A 203 -4.11 15.02 -9.88
C SER A 203 -5.62 15.06 -9.65
N SER A 204 -6.09 16.06 -8.91
CA SER A 204 -7.52 16.35 -8.71
C SER A 204 -8.28 16.63 -10.01
N THR A 205 -7.57 16.88 -11.11
CA THR A 205 -8.15 17.06 -12.45
C THR A 205 -8.30 15.77 -13.23
N ALA A 206 -7.76 14.65 -12.74
CA ALA A 206 -7.90 13.36 -13.37
C ALA A 206 -9.36 12.87 -13.34
N THR A 207 -9.78 12.28 -14.46
CA THR A 207 -11.17 11.82 -14.65
C THR A 207 -11.37 10.34 -14.40
N GLU A 208 -10.28 9.56 -14.40
CA GLU A 208 -10.33 8.11 -14.22
C GLU A 208 -10.17 7.74 -12.75
N ASP A 209 -11.03 6.85 -12.28
CA ASP A 209 -10.88 6.23 -10.96
C ASP A 209 -9.76 5.18 -11.02
N LEU A 210 -8.92 5.14 -9.99
CA LEU A 210 -7.84 4.16 -9.86
C LEU A 210 -8.28 3.01 -8.96
N THR A 211 -7.80 1.83 -9.23
CA THR A 211 -8.11 0.65 -8.42
C THR A 211 -6.88 0.23 -7.62
N SER A 212 -7.04 0.15 -6.31
CA SER A 212 -5.97 -0.29 -5.39
C SER A 212 -5.76 -1.81 -5.46
N ILE A 213 -4.68 -2.30 -4.86
CA ILE A 213 -4.40 -3.74 -4.72
C ILE A 213 -5.51 -4.51 -4.00
N PHE A 214 -6.31 -3.82 -3.18
CA PHE A 214 -7.47 -4.39 -2.47
C PHE A 214 -8.79 -4.20 -3.23
N SER A 215 -8.73 -3.93 -4.53
CA SER A 215 -9.91 -3.67 -5.39
C SER A 215 -10.77 -2.49 -4.92
N THR A 216 -10.20 -1.60 -4.11
CA THR A 216 -10.90 -0.40 -3.66
C THR A 216 -10.68 0.74 -4.64
N GLN A 217 -11.76 1.46 -4.96
CA GLN A 217 -11.71 2.58 -5.91
C GLN A 217 -11.18 3.84 -5.24
N TRP A 218 -10.20 4.45 -5.87
CA TRP A 218 -9.67 5.77 -5.53
C TRP A 218 -10.06 6.75 -6.63
N ARG A 219 -10.81 7.78 -6.27
CA ARG A 219 -11.24 8.84 -7.18
C ARG A 219 -10.35 10.07 -7.01
N PRO A 220 -9.37 10.30 -7.89
CA PRO A 220 -8.43 11.42 -7.74
C PRO A 220 -9.11 12.78 -7.58
N SER A 221 -10.19 13.03 -8.31
CA SER A 221 -10.93 14.31 -8.26
C SER A 221 -11.59 14.63 -6.90
N ALA A 222 -11.71 13.64 -6.02
CA ALA A 222 -12.27 13.84 -4.67
C ALA A 222 -11.22 14.18 -3.63
N HIS A 223 -9.93 14.11 -3.98
CA HIS A 223 -8.81 14.24 -3.06
C HIS A 223 -7.82 15.31 -3.51
N VAL A 224 -6.90 15.69 -2.64
CA VAL A 224 -5.77 16.57 -2.98
C VAL A 224 -4.48 15.83 -2.64
N VAL A 225 -3.73 15.46 -3.67
CA VAL A 225 -2.44 14.77 -3.56
C VAL A 225 -1.33 15.75 -3.89
N ASP A 226 -0.22 15.70 -3.17
CA ASP A 226 1.00 16.45 -3.49
C ASP A 226 1.73 15.79 -4.66
N VAL A 227 1.27 16.10 -5.86
CA VAL A 227 1.81 15.51 -7.09
C VAL A 227 3.14 16.12 -7.54
N ASP A 228 3.51 17.28 -6.98
CA ASP A 228 4.72 18.02 -7.34
C ASP A 228 5.96 17.49 -6.61
N ASN A 229 5.76 16.81 -5.48
CA ASN A 229 6.83 16.32 -4.62
C ASN A 229 6.77 14.79 -4.43
N PRO A 230 6.91 13.99 -5.50
CA PRO A 230 6.95 12.54 -5.39
C PRO A 230 8.24 12.07 -4.69
N ILE A 231 8.12 11.11 -3.81
CA ILE A 231 9.27 10.46 -3.17
C ILE A 231 9.52 9.15 -3.89
N LYS A 232 10.62 9.09 -4.65
CA LYS A 232 11.01 7.87 -5.37
C LYS A 232 11.75 6.91 -4.47
N LEU A 233 11.28 5.67 -4.48
CA LEU A 233 11.85 4.56 -3.72
C LEU A 233 12.44 3.51 -4.68
N SER A 234 13.10 2.48 -4.12
CA SER A 234 13.68 1.41 -4.95
C SER A 234 12.63 0.58 -5.67
N ASN A 235 11.46 0.42 -5.08
CA ASN A 235 10.38 -0.43 -5.55
C ASN A 235 9.04 0.31 -5.71
N GLY A 236 9.07 1.63 -5.85
CA GLY A 236 7.87 2.42 -6.08
C GLY A 236 8.03 3.91 -5.90
N VAL A 237 6.90 4.59 -5.85
CA VAL A 237 6.79 6.02 -5.61
C VAL A 237 5.76 6.31 -4.51
N VAL A 238 6.06 7.31 -3.70
CA VAL A 238 5.18 7.76 -2.62
C VAL A 238 4.70 9.17 -2.90
N TYR A 239 3.42 9.40 -2.65
CA TYR A 239 2.83 10.74 -2.69
C TYR A 239 2.12 11.03 -1.37
N ASN A 240 2.32 12.24 -0.85
CA ASN A 240 1.58 12.71 0.31
C ASN A 240 0.19 13.19 -0.10
N VAL A 241 -0.82 12.76 0.63
CA VAL A 241 -2.20 13.25 0.47
C VAL A 241 -2.41 14.44 1.40
N LYS A 242 -2.76 15.59 0.82
CA LYS A 242 -3.00 16.84 1.55
C LYS A 242 -4.46 16.98 2.01
N LYS A 243 -5.39 16.33 1.30
CA LYS A 243 -6.80 16.30 1.66
C LYS A 243 -7.43 14.99 1.22
N LEU A 244 -8.05 14.33 2.17
CA LEU A 244 -8.78 13.09 1.97
C LEU A 244 -10.28 13.33 2.14
N HIS A 245 -11.07 12.93 1.15
CA HIS A 245 -12.52 12.87 1.28
C HIS A 245 -12.96 11.41 1.41
N MET A 246 -13.53 11.07 2.55
CA MET A 246 -14.04 9.73 2.76
C MET A 246 -15.46 9.60 2.18
N PRO A 247 -15.68 8.74 1.19
CA PRO A 247 -17.00 8.63 0.58
C PRO A 247 -18.00 7.91 1.51
N ASN A 248 -19.26 8.28 1.41
CA ASN A 248 -20.30 7.73 2.28
C ASN A 248 -20.47 6.20 2.12
N ASN A 249 -20.17 5.65 0.95
CA ASN A 249 -20.29 4.20 0.70
C ASN A 249 -19.26 3.34 1.43
N VAL A 250 -18.32 3.93 2.13
CA VAL A 250 -17.41 3.20 3.06
C VAL A 250 -18.22 2.58 4.20
N LEU A 251 -19.20 3.33 4.72
CA LEU A 251 -20.05 2.87 5.81
C LEU A 251 -21.45 2.46 5.34
N MET A 252 -21.85 2.93 4.17
CA MET A 252 -23.18 2.67 3.60
C MET A 252 -23.02 2.19 2.16
N TYR A 253 -23.48 1.01 1.88
CA TYR A 253 -23.51 0.52 0.51
C TYR A 253 -24.92 0.27 0.04
N ARG A 254 -25.12 0.47 -1.25
CA ARG A 254 -26.40 0.26 -1.87
C ARG A 254 -26.64 -1.23 -2.09
N LEU A 255 -27.48 -1.82 -1.29
CA LEU A 255 -28.05 -3.12 -1.61
C LEU A 255 -29.12 -2.92 -2.70
N LYS A 256 -28.89 -3.50 -3.87
CA LYS A 256 -29.93 -3.71 -4.85
C LYS A 256 -30.43 -5.12 -4.65
N ASP A 257 -31.29 -5.31 -3.68
CA ASP A 257 -32.04 -6.57 -3.58
C ASP A 257 -33.49 -6.35 -3.92
N VAL A 258 -34.08 -7.35 -4.50
CA VAL A 258 -35.50 -7.32 -4.81
C VAL A 258 -36.20 -7.87 -3.58
N PHE A 259 -36.61 -6.98 -2.69
CA PHE A 259 -37.35 -7.31 -1.47
C PHE A 259 -38.50 -8.30 -1.71
N TYR A 260 -39.05 -8.30 -2.92
CA TYR A 260 -40.01 -9.25 -3.38
C TYR A 260 -39.59 -10.71 -3.16
N TYR A 261 -38.32 -11.03 -3.40
CA TYR A 261 -37.81 -12.38 -3.15
C TYR A 261 -37.74 -12.70 -1.67
N TYR A 262 -37.27 -11.74 -0.85
CA TYR A 262 -37.23 -11.94 0.60
C TYR A 262 -38.61 -12.15 1.21
N GLU A 263 -39.58 -11.35 0.83
CA GLU A 263 -40.95 -11.49 1.35
C GLU A 263 -41.63 -12.81 0.94
N ASN A 264 -41.32 -13.28 -0.25
CA ASN A 264 -41.89 -14.54 -0.76
C ASN A 264 -41.08 -15.78 -0.38
N CYS A 265 -39.92 -15.62 0.27
CA CYS A 265 -39.17 -16.73 0.81
C CYS A 265 -39.88 -17.34 2.03
N THR A 266 -39.88 -18.65 2.11
CA THR A 266 -40.27 -19.38 3.31
C THR A 266 -39.33 -19.05 4.48
N ALA A 267 -39.74 -19.35 5.70
CA ALA A 267 -38.88 -19.16 6.88
C ALA A 267 -37.57 -19.94 6.77
N GLU A 268 -37.61 -21.12 6.16
CA GLU A 268 -36.44 -21.97 5.93
C GLU A 268 -35.49 -21.39 4.88
N GLU A 269 -36.01 -20.82 3.80
CA GLU A 269 -35.22 -20.13 2.79
C GLU A 269 -34.62 -18.83 3.33
N LYS A 270 -35.35 -18.08 4.17
CA LYS A 270 -34.82 -16.91 4.85
C LYS A 270 -33.64 -17.26 5.76
N GLU A 271 -33.79 -18.34 6.53
CA GLU A 271 -32.71 -18.82 7.38
C GLU A 271 -31.49 -19.29 6.57
N LYS A 272 -31.70 -19.91 5.42
CA LYS A 272 -30.65 -20.45 4.56
C LYS A 272 -29.89 -19.36 3.78
N TYR A 273 -30.61 -18.41 3.20
CA TYR A 273 -30.03 -17.45 2.24
C TYR A 273 -29.74 -16.07 2.87
N PHE A 274 -30.41 -15.73 3.95
CA PHE A 274 -30.34 -14.42 4.60
C PHE A 274 -29.91 -14.51 6.07
N LYS A 275 -29.35 -15.63 6.47
CA LYS A 275 -28.86 -15.83 7.83
C LYS A 275 -27.79 -14.82 8.17
N GLY A 276 -27.95 -14.16 9.31
CA GLY A 276 -27.01 -13.17 9.79
C GLY A 276 -27.14 -11.77 9.17
N ILE A 277 -28.15 -11.57 8.32
CA ILE A 277 -28.47 -10.25 7.77
C ILE A 277 -29.47 -9.55 8.69
N ASN A 278 -29.03 -8.49 9.35
CA ASN A 278 -29.89 -7.61 10.12
C ASN A 278 -30.20 -6.36 9.29
N LEU A 279 -31.39 -6.28 8.74
CA LEU A 279 -31.83 -5.13 7.96
C LEU A 279 -32.53 -4.13 8.88
N ASN A 280 -31.85 -3.04 9.22
CA ASN A 280 -32.44 -1.92 9.93
C ASN A 280 -32.82 -0.82 8.95
N PHE A 281 -34.12 -0.56 8.86
CA PHE A 281 -34.64 0.55 8.07
C PHE A 281 -34.64 1.81 8.92
N LYS A 282 -33.78 2.77 8.61
CA LYS A 282 -33.84 4.11 9.17
C LYS A 282 -34.29 5.08 8.08
N SER A 283 -35.31 5.85 8.35
CA SER A 283 -35.72 6.96 7.52
C SER A 283 -34.73 8.12 7.71
N CYS A 284 -34.28 8.69 6.62
CA CYS A 284 -33.36 9.83 6.66
C CYS A 284 -34.03 11.13 7.03
N ASP A 285 -35.20 11.36 6.63
CA ASP A 285 -35.98 12.55 6.94
C ASP A 285 -37.45 12.24 6.82
N THR A 286 -38.14 12.52 7.87
CA THR A 286 -39.59 12.55 7.92
C THR A 286 -40.33 11.31 7.39
N GLU A 287 -41.33 11.04 8.09
CA GLU A 287 -42.44 10.18 7.79
C GLU A 287 -42.29 9.32 6.56
N VAL A 288 -41.82 8.11 6.76
CA VAL A 288 -42.10 7.05 5.81
C VAL A 288 -43.60 6.97 5.72
N SER A 289 -44.16 7.63 4.72
CA SER A 289 -45.56 7.49 4.39
C SER A 289 -45.86 6.01 4.27
N ALA A 290 -46.96 5.62 4.82
CA ALA A 290 -47.39 4.26 5.03
C ALA A 290 -46.98 3.32 3.89
N TRP A 291 -46.24 2.31 4.24
CA TRP A 291 -45.93 1.22 3.39
C TRP A 291 -47.19 0.42 3.11
N THR A 292 -47.49 0.20 1.85
CA THR A 292 -48.65 -0.58 1.43
C THR A 292 -48.21 -1.94 0.87
N PRO A 293 -48.05 -2.96 1.73
CA PRO A 293 -47.51 -4.27 1.35
C PRO A 293 -48.33 -4.99 0.29
N TRP A 294 -49.59 -4.68 0.19
CA TRP A 294 -50.54 -5.32 -0.73
C TRP A 294 -50.32 -4.98 -2.21
N GLN A 295 -49.50 -3.96 -2.52
CA GLN A 295 -49.21 -3.59 -3.90
C GLN A 295 -47.92 -4.21 -4.43
N GLY A 296 -47.14 -4.91 -3.62
CA GLY A 296 -45.87 -5.51 -4.03
C GLY A 296 -44.81 -4.47 -4.48
N VAL A 297 -45.12 -3.18 -4.32
CA VAL A 297 -44.23 -2.08 -4.71
C VAL A 297 -43.87 -1.32 -3.46
N TRP A 298 -42.61 -1.44 -3.07
CA TRP A 298 -42.03 -0.55 -2.09
C TRP A 298 -42.02 0.87 -2.66
N PRO A 299 -42.59 1.86 -1.99
CA PRO A 299 -42.40 3.24 -2.40
C PRO A 299 -40.89 3.53 -2.28
N LEU A 300 -40.24 3.71 -3.41
CA LEU A 300 -38.87 4.18 -3.48
C LEU A 300 -38.86 5.65 -3.05
N HIS A 301 -38.81 5.87 -1.77
CA HIS A 301 -38.51 7.21 -1.27
C HIS A 301 -37.00 7.43 -1.40
N GLU A 302 -36.62 8.49 -2.08
CA GLU A 302 -35.23 8.88 -2.34
C GLU A 302 -34.38 8.98 -1.06
N ASN A 303 -35.00 9.02 0.10
CA ASN A 303 -34.39 9.24 1.40
C ASN A 303 -34.32 7.99 2.30
N ARG A 304 -34.49 6.79 1.77
CA ARG A 304 -34.33 5.55 2.55
C ARG A 304 -32.90 5.08 2.51
N VAL A 305 -32.30 4.96 3.68
CA VAL A 305 -31.02 4.27 3.87
C VAL A 305 -31.26 2.95 4.54
N LEU A 306 -30.83 1.90 3.86
CA LEU A 306 -30.74 0.57 4.43
C LEU A 306 -29.40 0.48 5.14
N ARG A 307 -29.43 0.31 6.44
CA ARG A 307 -28.24 -0.03 7.23
C ARG A 307 -28.16 -1.54 7.30
N TYR A 308 -27.05 -2.06 6.83
CA TYR A 308 -26.65 -3.44 6.99
C TYR A 308 -25.70 -3.55 8.18
N ASP A 309 -26.14 -4.19 9.25
CA ASP A 309 -25.30 -4.52 10.38
C ASP A 309 -24.71 -5.93 10.16
N LYS A 310 -23.50 -5.98 9.63
CA LYS A 310 -22.77 -7.25 9.47
C LYS A 310 -22.50 -7.83 10.85
N PRO A 311 -22.87 -9.09 11.14
CA PRO A 311 -22.50 -9.73 12.38
C PRO A 311 -20.97 -9.74 12.55
N SER A 312 -20.50 -9.52 13.76
CA SER A 312 -19.07 -9.46 14.08
C SER A 312 -18.29 -10.76 13.81
N THR A 313 -19.01 -11.84 13.47
CA THR A 313 -18.48 -13.18 13.19
C THR A 313 -18.36 -13.48 11.70
N VAL A 314 -18.81 -12.59 10.81
CA VAL A 314 -18.66 -12.77 9.36
C VAL A 314 -17.32 -12.16 8.95
N ASP A 315 -16.51 -12.98 8.32
CA ASP A 315 -15.19 -12.59 7.84
C ASP A 315 -15.32 -11.41 6.86
N ASP A 316 -14.50 -10.38 7.05
CA ASP A 316 -14.54 -9.15 6.24
C ASP A 316 -14.04 -9.37 4.80
N THR A 317 -13.92 -10.61 4.36
CA THR A 317 -13.41 -11.01 3.03
C THR A 317 -14.49 -11.28 1.99
N GLU A 318 -15.78 -11.16 2.30
CA GLU A 318 -16.87 -11.28 1.32
C GLU A 318 -17.46 -9.93 0.89
#